data_b2d235e2ed39ee29bdf6c167f7a5b33f
#
_entry.id   b2d235e2ed39ee29bdf6c167f7a5b33f
#
_cell.length_a   1.000
_cell.length_b   1.000
_cell.length_c   1.000
_cell.angle_alpha   90.00
_cell.angle_beta   90.00
_cell.angle_gamma   90.00
#
_symmetry.space_group_name_H-M   'P 1'
#
loop_
_entity.id
_entity.type
_entity.pdbx_description
1 polymer ?
#
loop_
_entity_poly.entity_id
_entity_poly.type
_entity_poly.pdbx_seq_one_letter_code
_entity_poly.pdbx_strand_id
1 'polypeptide(L)'
;VTENYLSVVGEVTHTMQLHVPIGTSVLECVRAAKPTISEFALIMGGPMMGKRLTSQAEIEQAVVTKTTGNIMVLPKDHYLFKKTALPMETVRKQTKSACLQCKMCTDLCPRYLIGHQIRPNLMMRGLWREPSITDNEEYLRMFGDAANCCSCGVCEMFACPMGLSPRKVNEYLKGEFRKRGIQVPKNPEAHAREFVQERKTPTNRLVARLGLSEYYGKHPSSCEELSVDTVFIPFSQHIDKPAAAVKQAGDTVAKG
;
A
#
# COMPACT_ATOMS: atom_id res chain seq x y z
N VAL A 1 3.40 -14.80 18.88
CA VAL A 1 4.25 -13.62 18.63
C VAL A 1 3.73 -12.47 19.47
N THR A 2 4.53 -12.02 20.43
CA THR A 2 4.16 -10.97 21.41
C THR A 2 4.91 -9.65 21.16
N GLU A 3 5.97 -9.69 20.37
CA GLU A 3 6.85 -8.57 20.07
C GLU A 3 7.14 -8.48 18.58
N ASN A 4 7.57 -7.31 18.14
CA ASN A 4 7.90 -7.08 16.74
C ASN A 4 9.11 -6.13 16.63
N TYR A 5 9.87 -6.30 15.56
CA TYR A 5 10.93 -5.38 15.14
C TYR A 5 10.41 -4.49 14.02
N LEU A 6 10.58 -3.19 14.16
CA LEU A 6 10.19 -2.22 13.16
C LEU A 6 11.22 -1.11 13.02
N SER A 7 11.25 -0.48 11.85
CA SER A 7 12.08 0.71 11.61
C SER A 7 11.22 1.97 11.62
N VAL A 8 11.76 3.06 12.19
CA VAL A 8 11.19 4.41 12.08
C VAL A 8 12.13 5.24 11.23
N VAL A 9 11.62 5.77 10.11
CA VAL A 9 12.39 6.48 9.09
C VAL A 9 11.68 7.74 8.61
N GLY A 10 12.36 8.59 7.85
CA GLY A 10 11.79 9.81 7.27
C GLY A 10 12.22 11.06 8.01
N GLU A 11 11.29 11.97 8.28
CA GLU A 11 11.49 13.24 9.02
C GLU A 11 11.68 13.00 10.51
N VAL A 12 12.78 12.33 10.86
CA VAL A 12 13.18 12.01 12.23
C VAL A 12 14.65 12.35 12.46
N THR A 13 14.99 12.75 13.68
CA THR A 13 16.36 13.06 14.06
C THR A 13 17.25 11.82 14.00
N HIS A 14 16.71 10.67 14.40
CA HIS A 14 17.41 9.40 14.42
C HIS A 14 16.58 8.36 13.68
N THR A 15 17.05 7.91 12.51
CA THR A 15 16.55 6.68 11.91
C THR A 15 16.90 5.52 12.83
N MET A 16 15.90 4.81 13.33
CA MET A 16 16.12 3.77 14.33
C MET A 16 15.35 2.49 14.03
N GLN A 17 15.86 1.39 14.52
CA GLN A 17 15.13 0.13 14.65
C GLN A 17 14.67 -0.02 16.09
N LEU A 18 13.41 -0.38 16.26
CA LEU A 18 12.79 -0.59 17.55
C LEU A 18 12.39 -2.03 17.73
N HIS A 19 12.61 -2.57 18.92
CA HIS A 19 12.01 -3.82 19.38
C HIS A 19 10.91 -3.45 20.38
N VAL A 20 9.66 -3.79 20.04
CA VAL A 20 8.48 -3.33 20.80
C VAL A 20 7.45 -4.44 20.99
N PRO A 21 6.66 -4.40 22.08
CA PRO A 21 5.48 -5.25 22.22
C PRO A 21 4.45 -4.97 21.10
N ILE A 22 3.75 -6.03 20.65
CA ILE A 22 2.58 -5.84 19.78
C ILE A 22 1.51 -5.08 20.55
N GLY A 23 0.88 -4.10 19.89
CA GLY A 23 -0.10 -3.21 20.52
C GLY A 23 0.49 -1.89 21.05
N THR A 24 1.82 -1.70 20.95
CA THR A 24 2.47 -0.40 21.24
C THR A 24 1.90 0.68 20.34
N SER A 25 1.66 1.88 20.88
CA SER A 25 1.22 3.03 20.11
C SER A 25 2.25 3.40 19.03
N VAL A 26 1.78 3.61 17.80
CA VAL A 26 2.62 4.10 16.71
C VAL A 26 3.21 5.48 17.05
N LEU A 27 2.43 6.31 17.74
CA LEU A 27 2.89 7.65 18.16
C LEU A 27 4.06 7.58 19.14
N GLU A 28 4.10 6.61 20.05
CA GLU A 28 5.24 6.37 20.95
C GLU A 28 6.50 5.99 20.18
N CYS A 29 6.37 5.10 19.20
CA CYS A 29 7.48 4.76 18.30
C CYS A 29 8.03 6.00 17.55
N VAL A 30 7.14 6.86 17.05
CA VAL A 30 7.52 8.10 16.37
C VAL A 30 8.20 9.09 17.32
N ARG A 31 7.69 9.22 18.56
CA ARG A 31 8.29 10.09 19.58
C ARG A 31 9.70 9.64 19.98
N ALA A 32 9.92 8.34 20.09
CA ALA A 32 11.26 7.77 20.35
C ALA A 32 12.27 8.19 19.28
N ALA A 33 11.87 8.21 18.00
CA ALA A 33 12.70 8.64 16.88
C ALA A 33 12.88 10.17 16.75
N LYS A 34 12.20 10.96 17.57
CA LYS A 34 12.25 12.43 17.62
C LYS A 34 11.97 13.07 16.26
N PRO A 35 10.70 13.21 15.86
CA PRO A 35 10.34 13.83 14.58
C PRO A 35 10.91 15.25 14.48
N THR A 36 11.41 15.60 13.30
CA THR A 36 12.01 16.91 12.99
C THR A 36 10.99 17.97 12.62
N ILE A 37 9.76 17.55 12.34
CA ILE A 37 8.63 18.40 11.95
C ILE A 37 7.45 18.21 12.89
N SER A 38 6.69 19.28 13.14
CA SER A 38 5.52 19.27 14.02
C SER A 38 4.27 18.71 13.34
N GLU A 39 4.12 18.94 12.04
CA GLU A 39 2.99 18.46 11.25
C GLU A 39 3.41 17.37 10.26
N PHE A 40 3.08 16.14 10.58
CA PHE A 40 3.44 14.98 9.78
C PHE A 40 2.24 14.07 9.51
N ALA A 41 2.40 13.23 8.52
CA ALA A 41 1.56 12.07 8.27
C ALA A 41 2.44 10.83 8.19
N LEU A 42 1.85 9.66 8.40
CA LEU A 42 2.60 8.42 8.49
C LEU A 42 2.24 7.44 7.37
N ILE A 43 3.22 6.64 6.99
CA ILE A 43 2.99 5.43 6.19
C ILE A 43 3.46 4.24 7.02
N MET A 44 2.54 3.36 7.39
CA MET A 44 2.86 2.08 8.05
C MET A 44 3.14 1.03 6.99
N GLY A 45 4.40 0.58 6.90
CA GLY A 45 4.89 -0.32 5.86
C GLY A 45 5.59 0.41 4.72
N GLY A 46 5.63 -0.21 3.53
CA GLY A 46 6.35 0.35 2.38
C GLY A 46 5.65 1.56 1.75
N PRO A 47 6.40 2.47 1.10
CA PRO A 47 5.87 3.75 0.59
C PRO A 47 4.78 3.59 -0.50
N MET A 48 4.76 2.48 -1.21
CA MET A 48 3.77 2.25 -2.27
C MET A 48 2.50 1.55 -1.78
N MET A 49 2.62 0.61 -0.84
CA MET A 49 1.52 -0.27 -0.40
C MET A 49 1.11 -0.05 1.05
N GLY A 50 1.92 0.65 1.85
CA GLY A 50 1.68 0.87 3.27
C GLY A 50 0.39 1.64 3.54
N LYS A 51 -0.17 1.40 4.73
CA LYS A 51 -1.34 2.13 5.22
C LYS A 51 -0.95 3.58 5.53
N ARG A 52 -1.70 4.52 4.98
CA ARG A 52 -1.50 5.96 5.22
C ARG A 52 -2.36 6.42 6.38
N LEU A 53 -1.75 7.17 7.29
CA LEU A 53 -2.41 7.81 8.43
C LEU A 53 -2.20 9.32 8.24
N THR A 54 -3.26 10.02 7.88
CA THR A 54 -3.19 11.44 7.48
C THR A 54 -3.83 12.38 8.47
N SER A 55 -4.69 11.87 9.34
CA SER A 55 -5.30 12.63 10.42
C SER A 55 -4.66 12.29 11.77
N GLN A 56 -4.69 13.27 12.70
CA GLN A 56 -4.19 13.09 14.05
C GLN A 56 -4.89 11.92 14.77
N ALA A 57 -6.21 11.81 14.60
CA ALA A 57 -7.00 10.74 15.22
C ALA A 57 -6.59 9.34 14.70
N GLU A 58 -6.28 9.20 13.39
CA GLU A 58 -5.78 7.94 12.85
C GLU A 58 -4.40 7.57 13.42
N ILE A 59 -3.53 8.56 13.62
CA ILE A 59 -2.18 8.35 14.17
C ILE A 59 -2.26 7.93 15.65
N GLU A 60 -3.11 8.57 16.43
CA GLU A 60 -3.31 8.27 17.85
C GLU A 60 -3.91 6.89 18.10
N GLN A 61 -4.80 6.45 17.23
CA GLN A 61 -5.43 5.13 17.31
C GLN A 61 -4.57 3.99 16.73
N ALA A 62 -3.52 4.34 16.00
CA ALA A 62 -2.68 3.34 15.34
C ALA A 62 -1.76 2.63 16.33
N VAL A 63 -1.68 1.31 16.19
CA VAL A 63 -0.81 0.48 17.01
C VAL A 63 0.05 -0.45 16.14
N VAL A 64 1.16 -0.86 16.71
CA VAL A 64 2.04 -1.86 16.11
C VAL A 64 1.33 -3.22 16.09
N THR A 65 1.29 -3.83 14.91
CA THR A 65 0.72 -5.15 14.70
C THR A 65 1.80 -6.15 14.30
N LYS A 66 1.45 -7.41 14.16
CA LYS A 66 2.35 -8.48 13.68
C LYS A 66 3.00 -8.17 12.32
N THR A 67 2.37 -7.33 11.51
CA THR A 67 2.80 -7.00 10.14
C THR A 67 3.42 -5.60 10.01
N THR A 68 3.57 -4.87 11.10
CA THR A 68 4.17 -3.52 11.10
C THR A 68 5.69 -3.61 11.09
N GLY A 69 6.30 -3.62 9.92
CA GLY A 69 7.77 -3.67 9.78
C GLY A 69 8.45 -2.31 9.63
N ASN A 70 7.68 -1.24 9.34
CA ASN A 70 8.21 0.10 9.12
C ASN A 70 7.17 1.17 9.39
N ILE A 71 7.62 2.30 9.95
CA ILE A 71 6.85 3.53 10.11
C ILE A 71 7.66 4.64 9.42
N MET A 72 7.07 5.26 8.41
CA MET A 72 7.69 6.36 7.68
C MET A 72 7.00 7.67 8.04
N VAL A 73 7.76 8.60 8.59
CA VAL A 73 7.31 9.96 8.97
C VAL A 73 7.58 10.90 7.80
N LEU A 74 6.55 11.53 7.25
CA LEU A 74 6.67 12.45 6.11
C LEU A 74 5.83 13.71 6.34
N PRO A 75 6.16 14.83 5.66
CA PRO A 75 5.32 16.02 5.69
C PRO A 75 3.90 15.70 5.19
N LYS A 76 2.88 16.31 5.79
CA LYS A 76 1.46 16.10 5.39
C LYS A 76 1.20 16.38 3.92
N ASP A 77 1.94 17.31 3.33
CA ASP A 77 1.79 17.72 1.94
C ASP A 77 2.63 16.89 0.95
N HIS A 78 3.31 15.84 1.43
CA HIS A 78 4.15 14.98 0.59
C HIS A 78 3.35 14.38 -0.57
N TYR A 79 4.00 14.25 -1.73
CA TYR A 79 3.41 13.72 -2.98
C TYR A 79 2.64 12.41 -2.80
N LEU A 80 3.15 11.49 -2.00
CA LEU A 80 2.54 10.16 -1.77
C LEU A 80 1.13 10.25 -1.16
N PHE A 81 0.86 11.23 -0.30
CA PHE A 81 -0.48 11.44 0.26
C PHE A 81 -1.41 12.10 -0.76
N LYS A 82 -0.96 13.17 -1.43
CA LYS A 82 -1.73 13.86 -2.48
C LYS A 82 -2.15 12.91 -3.61
N LYS A 83 -1.22 12.05 -4.05
CA LYS A 83 -1.46 11.09 -5.12
C LYS A 83 -2.57 10.08 -4.81
N THR A 84 -2.62 9.59 -3.59
CA THR A 84 -3.61 8.58 -3.19
C THR A 84 -4.97 9.16 -2.81
N ALA A 85 -5.03 10.43 -2.46
CA ALA A 85 -6.27 11.12 -2.08
C ALA A 85 -7.20 11.42 -3.28
N LEU A 86 -6.74 11.31 -4.54
CA LEU A 86 -7.53 11.63 -5.73
C LEU A 86 -8.87 10.88 -5.75
N PRO A 87 -10.02 11.57 -5.89
CA PRO A 87 -11.33 10.91 -6.03
C PRO A 87 -11.41 10.05 -7.29
N MET A 88 -12.20 8.97 -7.25
CA MET A 88 -12.36 8.06 -8.40
C MET A 88 -12.95 8.76 -9.63
N GLU A 89 -13.83 9.73 -9.42
CA GLU A 89 -14.40 10.58 -10.47
C GLU A 89 -13.31 11.34 -11.25
N THR A 90 -12.35 11.94 -10.53
CA THR A 90 -11.19 12.61 -11.14
C THR A 90 -10.33 11.62 -11.92
N VAL A 91 -10.07 10.44 -11.34
CA VAL A 91 -9.31 9.37 -12.01
C VAL A 91 -10.00 8.97 -13.31
N ARG A 92 -11.33 8.79 -13.31
CA ARG A 92 -12.11 8.45 -14.50
C ARG A 92 -11.99 9.50 -15.61
N LYS A 93 -12.09 10.78 -15.25
CA LYS A 93 -11.88 11.89 -16.21
C LYS A 93 -10.46 11.86 -16.79
N GLN A 94 -9.46 11.65 -15.96
CA GLN A 94 -8.06 11.57 -16.39
C GLN A 94 -7.79 10.37 -17.32
N THR A 95 -8.45 9.22 -17.12
CA THR A 95 -8.27 8.06 -18.01
C THR A 95 -8.75 8.37 -19.42
N LYS A 96 -9.79 9.18 -19.56
CA LYS A 96 -10.36 9.57 -20.84
C LYS A 96 -9.55 10.66 -21.56
N SER A 97 -9.07 11.66 -20.80
CA SER A 97 -8.48 12.88 -21.38
C SER A 97 -6.95 12.88 -21.45
N ALA A 98 -6.27 12.20 -20.52
CA ALA A 98 -4.82 12.31 -20.36
C ALA A 98 -4.05 10.99 -20.58
N CYS A 99 -4.74 9.86 -20.76
CA CYS A 99 -4.06 8.59 -20.97
C CYS A 99 -3.56 8.45 -22.41
N LEU A 100 -2.23 8.47 -22.59
CA LEU A 100 -1.56 8.36 -23.89
C LEU A 100 -1.63 6.96 -24.52
N GLN A 101 -2.18 5.96 -23.84
CA GLN A 101 -2.22 4.56 -24.29
C GLN A 101 -0.83 3.95 -24.61
N CYS A 102 0.23 4.46 -23.97
CA CYS A 102 1.63 4.06 -24.20
C CYS A 102 1.96 2.63 -23.71
N LYS A 103 1.05 1.99 -22.99
CA LYS A 103 1.15 0.61 -22.48
C LYS A 103 2.21 0.38 -21.38
N MET A 104 3.01 1.36 -21.00
CA MET A 104 4.08 1.19 -19.99
C MET A 104 3.58 0.62 -18.65
N CYS A 105 2.36 0.96 -18.24
CA CYS A 105 1.75 0.41 -17.01
C CYS A 105 1.51 -1.10 -17.07
N THR A 106 1.41 -1.69 -18.27
CA THR A 106 1.36 -3.14 -18.51
C THR A 106 2.76 -3.70 -18.65
N ASP A 107 3.60 -3.10 -19.49
CA ASP A 107 4.93 -3.61 -19.82
C ASP A 107 5.87 -3.67 -18.60
N LEU A 108 5.66 -2.80 -17.60
CA LEU A 108 6.42 -2.79 -16.35
C LEU A 108 5.65 -3.44 -15.17
N CYS A 109 4.48 -4.01 -15.41
CA CYS A 109 3.71 -4.67 -14.35
C CYS A 109 4.37 -5.99 -13.95
N PRO A 110 4.80 -6.16 -12.67
CA PRO A 110 5.46 -7.39 -12.23
C PRO A 110 4.60 -8.65 -12.46
N ARG A 111 3.29 -8.53 -12.22
CA ARG A 111 2.35 -9.64 -12.46
C ARG A 111 2.25 -10.01 -13.94
N TYR A 112 2.21 -9.01 -14.82
CA TYR A 112 2.22 -9.24 -16.25
C TYR A 112 3.51 -9.92 -16.71
N LEU A 113 4.65 -9.46 -16.20
CA LEU A 113 5.97 -9.98 -16.57
C LEU A 113 6.16 -11.45 -16.17
N ILE A 114 5.60 -11.87 -15.04
CA ILE A 114 5.64 -13.29 -14.62
C ILE A 114 4.50 -14.14 -15.20
N GLY A 115 3.75 -13.61 -16.17
CA GLY A 115 2.81 -14.38 -16.99
C GLY A 115 1.33 -14.24 -16.63
N HIS A 116 0.97 -13.54 -15.57
CA HIS A 116 -0.44 -13.36 -15.24
C HIS A 116 -1.19 -12.54 -16.29
N GLN A 117 -2.46 -12.86 -16.48
CA GLN A 117 -3.37 -12.11 -17.35
C GLN A 117 -3.79 -10.82 -16.66
N ILE A 118 -2.96 -9.78 -16.81
CA ILE A 118 -3.21 -8.44 -16.29
C ILE A 118 -2.65 -7.39 -17.24
N ARG A 119 -3.52 -6.53 -17.75
CA ARG A 119 -3.18 -5.47 -18.69
C ARG A 119 -3.74 -4.13 -18.22
N PRO A 120 -3.09 -3.45 -17.25
CA PRO A 120 -3.59 -2.19 -16.71
C PRO A 120 -3.91 -1.12 -17.77
N ASN A 121 -3.21 -1.09 -18.90
CA ASN A 121 -3.51 -0.16 -20.00
C ASN A 121 -4.92 -0.38 -20.57
N LEU A 122 -5.43 -1.62 -20.65
CA LEU A 122 -6.79 -1.89 -21.12
C LEU A 122 -7.83 -1.43 -20.11
N MET A 123 -7.55 -1.60 -18.81
CA MET A 123 -8.40 -1.08 -17.74
C MET A 123 -8.50 0.46 -17.83
N MET A 124 -7.38 1.14 -18.02
CA MET A 124 -7.34 2.58 -18.23
C MET A 124 -8.13 3.00 -19.48
N ARG A 125 -8.01 2.25 -20.57
CA ARG A 125 -8.71 2.53 -21.82
C ARG A 125 -10.22 2.30 -21.71
N GLY A 126 -10.64 1.26 -21.00
CA GLY A 126 -12.05 0.84 -20.91
C GLY A 126 -12.87 1.59 -19.85
N LEU A 127 -12.25 2.17 -18.84
CA LEU A 127 -12.92 2.68 -17.65
C LEU A 127 -14.04 3.70 -17.93
N TRP A 128 -13.93 4.51 -18.97
CA TRP A 128 -14.95 5.51 -19.30
C TRP A 128 -16.28 4.86 -19.72
N ARG A 129 -16.25 3.63 -20.26
CA ARG A 129 -17.44 2.85 -20.66
C ARG A 129 -18.06 2.09 -19.49
N GLU A 130 -17.33 1.92 -18.40
CA GLU A 130 -17.72 1.09 -17.28
C GLU A 130 -19.14 1.37 -16.76
N PRO A 131 -19.61 2.63 -16.62
CA PRO A 131 -20.96 2.89 -16.13
C PRO A 131 -22.10 2.44 -17.07
N SER A 132 -21.81 2.27 -18.35
CA SER A 132 -22.80 1.84 -19.35
C SER A 132 -22.90 0.32 -19.50
N ILE A 133 -22.01 -0.44 -18.84
CA ILE A 133 -21.98 -1.91 -18.95
C ILE A 133 -22.81 -2.52 -17.82
N THR A 134 -23.98 -2.99 -18.15
CA THR A 134 -24.93 -3.64 -17.23
C THR A 134 -24.77 -5.15 -17.20
N ASP A 135 -24.41 -5.75 -18.33
CA ASP A 135 -24.21 -7.19 -18.47
C ASP A 135 -22.93 -7.66 -17.78
N ASN A 136 -23.04 -8.70 -16.94
CA ASN A 136 -21.93 -9.23 -16.15
C ASN A 136 -20.90 -10.01 -16.99
N GLU A 137 -21.30 -10.64 -18.07
CA GLU A 137 -20.36 -11.35 -18.95
C GLU A 137 -19.53 -10.34 -19.75
N GLU A 138 -20.15 -9.31 -20.29
CA GLU A 138 -19.44 -8.20 -20.93
C GLU A 138 -18.48 -7.51 -19.96
N TYR A 139 -18.92 -7.28 -18.71
CA TYR A 139 -18.11 -6.68 -17.66
C TYR A 139 -16.89 -7.52 -17.35
N LEU A 140 -17.07 -8.84 -17.18
CA LEU A 140 -15.97 -9.78 -16.94
C LEU A 140 -14.99 -9.83 -18.12
N ARG A 141 -15.50 -9.90 -19.35
CA ARG A 141 -14.67 -9.91 -20.57
C ARG A 141 -13.82 -8.65 -20.70
N MET A 142 -14.38 -7.47 -20.34
CA MET A 142 -13.69 -6.19 -20.48
C MET A 142 -12.71 -5.93 -19.35
N PHE A 143 -13.05 -6.27 -18.12
CA PHE A 143 -12.33 -5.84 -16.93
C PHE A 143 -11.73 -6.97 -16.09
N GLY A 144 -11.95 -8.24 -16.45
CA GLY A 144 -11.51 -9.42 -15.67
C GLY A 144 -10.03 -9.42 -15.31
N ASP A 145 -9.19 -8.90 -16.18
CA ASP A 145 -7.74 -8.73 -15.92
C ASP A 145 -7.43 -7.99 -14.61
N ALA A 146 -8.29 -7.05 -14.19
CA ALA A 146 -8.08 -6.27 -12.97
C ALA A 146 -8.01 -7.14 -11.71
N ALA A 147 -8.68 -8.30 -11.72
CA ALA A 147 -8.68 -9.22 -10.57
C ALA A 147 -7.28 -9.74 -10.22
N ASN A 148 -6.40 -9.86 -11.21
CA ASN A 148 -5.03 -10.33 -11.03
C ASN A 148 -4.06 -9.26 -10.48
N CYS A 149 -4.53 -8.03 -10.23
CA CYS A 149 -3.72 -6.97 -9.67
C CYS A 149 -3.31 -7.28 -8.22
N CYS A 150 -2.03 -7.18 -7.87
CA CYS A 150 -1.54 -7.29 -6.48
C CYS A 150 -1.40 -5.94 -5.76
N SER A 151 -1.90 -4.85 -6.36
CA SER A 151 -1.87 -3.49 -5.78
C SER A 151 -0.47 -2.95 -5.44
N CYS A 152 0.59 -3.49 -6.07
CA CYS A 152 1.98 -3.09 -5.78
C CYS A 152 2.32 -1.62 -6.11
N GLY A 153 1.54 -0.96 -6.95
CA GLY A 153 1.72 0.46 -7.27
C GLY A 153 2.75 0.79 -8.35
N VAL A 154 3.52 -0.14 -8.89
CA VAL A 154 4.55 0.13 -9.92
C VAL A 154 3.96 0.84 -11.15
N CYS A 155 2.80 0.40 -11.62
CA CYS A 155 2.12 1.02 -12.77
C CYS A 155 1.73 2.49 -12.56
N GLU A 156 1.48 2.88 -11.33
CA GLU A 156 1.01 4.21 -10.92
C GLU A 156 2.18 5.11 -10.49
N MET A 157 3.05 4.59 -9.63
CA MET A 157 4.11 5.38 -9.00
C MET A 157 5.37 5.48 -9.86
N PHE A 158 5.59 4.51 -10.75
CA PHE A 158 6.79 4.46 -11.58
C PHE A 158 6.49 4.48 -13.08
N ALA A 159 5.66 3.57 -13.59
CA ALA A 159 5.53 3.30 -15.01
C ALA A 159 4.77 4.39 -15.78
N CYS A 160 3.75 5.03 -15.18
CA CYS A 160 2.92 5.99 -15.90
C CYS A 160 3.67 7.32 -16.13
N PRO A 161 3.99 7.71 -17.38
CA PRO A 161 4.66 8.99 -17.67
C PRO A 161 3.76 10.19 -17.37
N MET A 162 2.43 10.01 -17.45
CA MET A 162 1.44 11.04 -17.18
C MET A 162 1.01 11.13 -15.72
N GLY A 163 1.63 10.36 -14.83
CA GLY A 163 1.27 10.35 -13.42
C GLY A 163 -0.17 9.93 -13.12
N LEU A 164 -0.80 9.13 -13.98
CA LEU A 164 -2.16 8.61 -13.76
C LEU A 164 -2.19 7.48 -12.72
N SER A 165 -3.39 6.96 -12.42
CA SER A 165 -3.61 6.01 -11.32
C SER A 165 -4.13 4.64 -11.77
N PRO A 166 -3.36 3.85 -12.57
CA PRO A 166 -3.81 2.54 -13.04
C PRO A 166 -4.07 1.53 -11.91
N ARG A 167 -3.30 1.58 -10.80
CA ARG A 167 -3.56 0.75 -9.63
C ARG A 167 -4.95 1.03 -9.06
N LYS A 168 -5.28 2.30 -8.84
CA LYS A 168 -6.56 2.72 -8.27
C LYS A 168 -7.73 2.29 -9.16
N VAL A 169 -7.56 2.32 -10.48
CA VAL A 169 -8.54 1.77 -11.43
C VAL A 169 -8.73 0.27 -11.22
N ASN A 170 -7.66 -0.52 -11.13
CA ASN A 170 -7.77 -1.95 -10.88
C ASN A 170 -8.42 -2.26 -9.52
N GLU A 171 -8.10 -1.51 -8.48
CA GLU A 171 -8.69 -1.67 -7.14
C GLU A 171 -10.19 -1.35 -7.15
N TYR A 172 -10.59 -0.28 -7.83
CA TYR A 172 -11.98 0.06 -8.05
C TYR A 172 -12.74 -1.07 -8.75
N LEU A 173 -12.22 -1.57 -9.87
CA LEU A 173 -12.84 -2.67 -10.63
C LEU A 173 -12.96 -3.96 -9.81
N LYS A 174 -11.97 -4.27 -8.97
CA LYS A 174 -12.08 -5.38 -8.00
C LYS A 174 -13.23 -5.19 -7.00
N GLY A 175 -13.44 -3.97 -6.56
CA GLY A 175 -14.59 -3.63 -5.71
C GLY A 175 -15.92 -3.86 -6.43
N GLU A 176 -16.01 -3.47 -7.70
CA GLU A 176 -17.20 -3.65 -8.52
C GLU A 176 -17.48 -5.14 -8.80
N PHE A 177 -16.47 -6.00 -9.04
CA PHE A 177 -16.67 -7.45 -9.15
C PHE A 177 -17.34 -8.02 -7.90
N ARG A 178 -16.89 -7.61 -6.70
CA ARG A 178 -17.49 -8.08 -5.44
C ARG A 178 -18.94 -7.60 -5.30
N LYS A 179 -19.24 -6.34 -5.61
CA LYS A 179 -20.60 -5.77 -5.56
C LYS A 179 -21.55 -6.46 -6.53
N ARG A 180 -21.06 -6.82 -7.72
CA ARG A 180 -21.84 -7.51 -8.76
C ARG A 180 -21.95 -9.03 -8.53
N GLY A 181 -21.23 -9.59 -7.56
CA GLY A 181 -21.14 -11.04 -7.33
C GLY A 181 -20.41 -11.80 -8.45
N ILE A 182 -19.61 -11.12 -9.27
CA ILE A 182 -18.89 -11.73 -10.39
C ILE A 182 -17.67 -12.48 -9.87
N GLN A 183 -17.63 -13.79 -10.13
CA GLN A 183 -16.46 -14.60 -9.87
C GLN A 183 -15.51 -14.55 -11.07
N VAL A 184 -14.28 -14.05 -10.84
CA VAL A 184 -13.26 -14.03 -11.90
C VAL A 184 -12.52 -15.35 -11.87
N PRO A 185 -12.42 -16.08 -12.99
CA PRO A 185 -11.66 -17.32 -13.08
C PRO A 185 -10.21 -17.12 -12.65
N LYS A 186 -9.68 -18.07 -11.88
CA LYS A 186 -8.25 -18.05 -11.54
C LYS A 186 -7.43 -18.16 -12.82
N ASN A 187 -6.33 -17.43 -12.87
CA ASN A 187 -5.37 -17.53 -13.95
C ASN A 187 -4.79 -18.97 -13.96
N PRO A 188 -4.86 -19.69 -15.07
CA PRO A 188 -4.17 -20.98 -15.17
C PRO A 188 -2.66 -20.79 -15.07
N GLU A 189 -1.86 -21.73 -15.47
CA GLU A 189 -0.41 -21.68 -15.42
C GLU A 189 0.14 -20.36 -15.97
N ALA A 190 0.97 -19.70 -15.17
CA ALA A 190 1.62 -18.43 -15.52
C ALA A 190 3.08 -18.69 -15.88
N HIS A 191 3.49 -18.35 -17.10
CA HIS A 191 4.86 -18.45 -17.57
C HIS A 191 5.47 -17.06 -17.71
N ALA A 192 6.70 -16.88 -17.20
CA ALA A 192 7.42 -15.63 -17.32
C ALA A 192 7.60 -15.22 -18.79
N ARG A 193 7.47 -13.93 -19.07
CA ARG A 193 7.67 -13.39 -20.42
C ARG A 193 9.15 -13.23 -20.72
N GLU A 194 9.51 -13.25 -22.02
CA GLU A 194 10.91 -13.18 -22.48
C GLU A 194 11.67 -11.98 -21.91
N PHE A 195 11.03 -10.81 -21.81
CA PHE A 195 11.67 -9.55 -21.40
C PHE A 195 11.55 -9.24 -19.91
N VAL A 196 11.36 -10.24 -19.04
CA VAL A 196 11.15 -10.02 -17.60
C VAL A 196 12.40 -9.34 -16.95
N GLN A 197 13.58 -9.66 -17.40
CA GLN A 197 14.83 -9.13 -16.83
C GLN A 197 15.06 -7.66 -17.23
N GLU A 198 14.80 -7.32 -18.48
CA GLU A 198 14.99 -5.98 -19.06
C GLU A 198 13.95 -4.97 -18.57
N ARG A 199 12.81 -5.47 -18.03
CA ARG A 199 11.68 -4.66 -17.56
C ARG A 199 11.62 -4.49 -16.04
N LYS A 200 12.65 -4.87 -15.32
CA LYS A 200 12.76 -4.63 -13.88
C LYS A 200 12.81 -3.14 -13.57
N THR A 201 12.13 -2.74 -12.50
CA THR A 201 12.11 -1.36 -12.03
C THR A 201 13.42 -1.04 -11.29
N PRO A 202 14.25 -0.10 -11.76
CA PRO A 202 15.46 0.30 -11.05
C PRO A 202 15.13 1.01 -9.73
N THR A 203 15.65 0.51 -8.61
CA THR A 203 15.32 0.99 -7.26
C THR A 203 15.59 2.48 -7.08
N ASN A 204 16.78 2.97 -7.47
CA ASN A 204 17.12 4.39 -7.30
C ASN A 204 16.17 5.32 -8.06
N ARG A 205 15.76 4.94 -9.27
CA ARG A 205 14.80 5.71 -10.06
C ARG A 205 13.41 5.67 -9.44
N LEU A 206 13.01 4.54 -8.86
CA LEU A 206 11.74 4.43 -8.13
C LEU A 206 11.75 5.34 -6.91
N VAL A 207 12.81 5.30 -6.10
CA VAL A 207 12.97 6.15 -4.91
C VAL A 207 12.86 7.64 -5.28
N ALA A 208 13.53 8.07 -6.34
CA ALA A 208 13.43 9.44 -6.84
C ALA A 208 12.01 9.80 -7.29
N ARG A 209 11.32 8.90 -7.98
CA ARG A 209 9.92 9.09 -8.41
C ARG A 209 8.94 9.16 -7.23
N LEU A 210 9.27 8.53 -6.12
CA LEU A 210 8.48 8.59 -4.88
C LEU A 210 8.77 9.83 -4.03
N GLY A 211 9.77 10.65 -4.41
CA GLY A 211 10.21 11.81 -3.62
C GLY A 211 10.91 11.42 -2.32
N LEU A 212 11.58 10.28 -2.30
CA LEU A 212 12.18 9.71 -1.10
C LEU A 212 13.71 9.68 -1.12
N SER A 213 14.35 10.37 -2.07
CA SER A 213 15.81 10.36 -2.24
C SER A 213 16.58 10.81 -1.00
N GLU A 214 16.03 11.76 -0.24
CA GLU A 214 16.65 12.30 0.97
C GLU A 214 16.69 11.31 2.13
N TYR A 215 15.78 10.33 2.14
CA TYR A 215 15.66 9.30 3.17
C TYR A 215 16.34 8.00 2.79
N TYR A 216 16.65 7.83 1.51
CA TYR A 216 17.21 6.59 0.99
C TYR A 216 18.67 6.43 1.42
N GLY A 217 19.02 5.24 1.89
CA GLY A 217 20.37 4.92 2.37
C GLY A 217 20.63 5.32 3.82
N LYS A 218 19.69 5.97 4.50
CA LYS A 218 19.78 6.20 5.94
C LYS A 218 19.39 4.91 6.67
N HIS A 219 20.39 4.20 7.17
CA HIS A 219 20.17 2.95 7.91
C HIS A 219 20.20 3.20 9.41
N PRO A 220 19.38 2.49 10.22
CA PRO A 220 19.47 2.56 11.66
C PRO A 220 20.84 2.00 12.11
N SER A 221 21.48 2.69 13.07
CA SER A 221 22.78 2.31 13.62
C SER A 221 22.66 1.29 14.76
N SER A 222 21.50 1.21 15.39
CA SER A 222 21.23 0.35 16.54
C SER A 222 19.77 -0.12 16.55
N CYS A 223 19.51 -1.18 17.29
CA CYS A 223 18.16 -1.59 17.67
C CYS A 223 17.94 -1.23 19.13
N GLU A 224 16.90 -0.46 19.40
CA GLU A 224 16.56 -0.02 20.75
C GLU A 224 15.31 -0.73 21.23
N GLU A 225 15.30 -1.14 22.50
CA GLU A 225 14.13 -1.71 23.14
C GLU A 225 13.25 -0.60 23.70
N LEU A 226 12.01 -0.53 23.26
CA LEU A 226 11.03 0.43 23.75
C LEU A 226 10.06 -0.28 24.71
N SER A 227 10.22 0.01 26.00
CA SER A 227 9.28 -0.44 27.03
C SER A 227 8.09 0.51 27.08
N VAL A 228 6.89 -0.03 27.17
CA VAL A 228 5.63 0.72 27.26
C VAL A 228 4.77 0.18 28.39
N ASP A 229 4.05 1.08 29.05
CA ASP A 229 3.18 0.72 30.20
C ASP A 229 1.84 0.12 29.74
N THR A 230 1.40 0.46 28.53
CA THR A 230 0.09 0.06 28.00
C THR A 230 0.21 -0.40 26.54
N VAL A 231 -0.48 -1.48 26.21
CA VAL A 231 -0.61 -1.97 24.84
C VAL A 231 -2.07 -2.15 24.47
N PHE A 232 -2.42 -1.87 23.20
CA PHE A 232 -3.75 -2.06 22.63
C PHE A 232 -3.69 -3.13 21.56
N ILE A 233 -4.12 -4.35 21.87
CA ILE A 233 -3.98 -5.50 20.98
C ILE A 233 -5.22 -5.64 20.10
N PRO A 234 -5.11 -5.38 18.77
CA PRO A 234 -6.24 -5.60 17.86
C PRO A 234 -6.54 -7.09 17.73
N PHE A 235 -7.81 -7.46 17.76
CA PHE A 235 -8.22 -8.86 17.54
C PHE A 235 -8.13 -9.29 16.07
N SER A 236 -8.05 -8.35 15.13
CA SER A 236 -7.90 -8.61 13.70
C SER A 236 -6.52 -8.16 13.22
N GLN A 237 -5.56 -9.08 13.13
CA GLN A 237 -4.19 -8.82 12.68
C GLN A 237 -3.76 -9.71 11.50
N HIS A 238 -4.66 -10.50 10.93
CA HIS A 238 -4.41 -11.46 9.84
C HIS A 238 -5.66 -11.59 8.96
N ILE A 239 -5.56 -12.39 7.90
CA ILE A 239 -6.60 -12.47 6.86
C ILE A 239 -7.83 -13.28 7.29
N ASP A 240 -7.73 -14.11 8.32
CA ASP A 240 -8.80 -14.97 8.80
C ASP A 240 -9.73 -14.24 9.80
N LYS A 241 -10.58 -14.99 10.48
CA LYS A 241 -11.53 -14.45 11.48
C LYS A 241 -10.80 -13.68 12.58
N PRO A 242 -11.35 -12.54 13.04
CA PRO A 242 -10.83 -11.90 14.23
C PRO A 242 -10.76 -12.85 15.42
N ALA A 243 -9.74 -12.71 16.26
CA ALA A 243 -9.65 -13.43 17.51
C ALA A 243 -10.79 -12.99 18.46
N ALA A 244 -11.24 -13.91 19.32
CA ALA A 244 -12.18 -13.61 20.41
C ALA A 244 -11.42 -13.42 21.71
N ALA A 245 -11.82 -12.45 22.52
CA ALA A 245 -11.26 -12.29 23.87
C ALA A 245 -11.72 -13.44 24.76
N VAL A 246 -10.76 -14.11 25.41
CA VAL A 246 -11.02 -15.15 26.41
C VAL A 246 -10.91 -14.61 27.84
N LYS A 247 -10.49 -13.36 27.99
CA LYS A 247 -10.32 -12.63 29.25
C LYS A 247 -11.29 -11.45 29.31
N GLN A 248 -11.66 -11.04 30.53
CA GLN A 248 -12.54 -9.89 30.78
C GLN A 248 -11.76 -8.72 31.38
N ALA A 249 -12.39 -7.56 31.42
CA ALA A 249 -11.80 -6.39 32.08
C ALA A 249 -11.52 -6.67 33.56
N GLY A 250 -10.31 -6.41 34.00
CA GLY A 250 -9.79 -6.69 35.35
C GLY A 250 -9.02 -8.01 35.49
N ASP A 251 -9.03 -8.86 34.48
CA ASP A 251 -8.25 -10.11 34.51
C ASP A 251 -6.76 -9.83 34.35
N THR A 252 -5.95 -10.57 35.14
CA THR A 252 -4.49 -10.59 34.93
C THR A 252 -4.12 -11.48 33.75
N VAL A 253 -3.19 -11.02 32.92
CA VAL A 253 -2.66 -11.73 31.77
C VAL A 253 -1.15 -11.80 31.83
N ALA A 254 -0.58 -12.93 31.40
CA ALA A 254 0.86 -13.08 31.23
C ALA A 254 1.25 -12.84 29.76
N LYS A 255 2.50 -12.40 29.55
CA LYS A 255 3.08 -12.29 28.20
C LYS A 255 3.33 -13.69 27.63
N GLY A 256 2.75 -14.00 26.46
CA GLY A 256 2.99 -15.29 25.77
C GLY A 256 1.78 -16.18 25.58
#